data_039f3dd997e0527881348f31a15d3c43
#
_entry.id   039f3dd997e0527881348f31a15d3c43
#
_cell.length_a   1.000
_cell.length_b   1.000
_cell.length_c   1.000
_cell.angle_alpha   90.00
_cell.angle_beta   90.00
_cell.angle_gamma   90.00
#
_symmetry.space_group_name_H-M   'P 1'
#
loop_
_entity.id
_entity.type
_entity.pdbx_description
1 polymer ?
#
loop_
_entity_poly.entity_id
_entity_poly.type
_entity_poly.pdbx_seq_one_letter_code
_entity_poly.pdbx_strand_id
1 'polypeptide(L)'
;MLIENRLIAYTLLALLLLLTVFPKRQALTQKEATARTNFFASRAFRLLFFSILLYVGLENGISYFAESLFSVRLSAGDLAAAAISAYWIGMTVSRMLFSAVLRNPKKTLIGCFLASAAFLLALAVSKHPTVSLVCCFAAGFSYGPIWSTLVAQATGLFPEAGAGAAGVMSAGCGIGGIVYPVLMGAVCDGMGLGGAFGLLAATAAAGAVLCARLQTNKSKTGASAPGMQ
;
A
#
# COMPACT_ATOMS: atom_id res chain seq x y z
N MET A 1 9.51 -21.09 -25.44
CA MET A 1 8.18 -20.49 -25.75
C MET A 1 7.66 -19.52 -24.67
N LEU A 2 7.54 -19.86 -23.38
CA LEU A 2 7.10 -18.93 -22.33
C LEU A 2 8.07 -17.77 -22.05
N ILE A 3 9.37 -18.01 -22.10
CA ILE A 3 10.41 -16.98 -21.87
C ILE A 3 10.49 -16.02 -23.05
N GLU A 4 10.39 -16.52 -24.28
CA GLU A 4 10.41 -15.71 -25.50
C GLU A 4 9.21 -14.76 -25.58
N ASN A 5 8.01 -15.21 -25.22
CA ASN A 5 6.82 -14.37 -25.21
C ASN A 5 6.92 -13.24 -24.15
N ARG A 6 7.58 -13.50 -23.02
CA ARG A 6 7.84 -12.45 -22.00
C ARG A 6 8.85 -11.42 -22.48
N LEU A 7 9.93 -11.85 -23.14
CA LEU A 7 10.91 -10.96 -23.74
C LEU A 7 10.29 -10.06 -24.80
N ILE A 8 9.45 -10.62 -25.69
CA ILE A 8 8.70 -9.84 -26.69
C ILE A 8 7.78 -8.82 -26.00
N ALA A 9 7.04 -9.22 -24.98
CA ALA A 9 6.15 -8.30 -24.24
C ALA A 9 6.93 -7.15 -23.58
N TYR A 10 8.07 -7.43 -22.94
CA TYR A 10 8.90 -6.39 -22.33
C TYR A 10 9.57 -5.48 -23.36
N THR A 11 10.02 -6.00 -24.50
CA THR A 11 10.58 -5.18 -25.58
C THR A 11 9.53 -4.30 -26.22
N LEU A 12 8.32 -4.80 -26.44
CA LEU A 12 7.20 -3.98 -26.93
C LEU A 12 6.81 -2.88 -25.95
N LEU A 13 6.76 -3.19 -24.66
CA LEU A 13 6.47 -2.20 -23.61
C LEU A 13 7.58 -1.14 -23.53
N ALA A 14 8.85 -1.54 -23.60
CA ALA A 14 9.98 -0.62 -23.61
C ALA A 14 9.96 0.28 -24.86
N LEU A 15 9.65 -0.26 -26.03
CA LEU A 15 9.51 0.49 -27.27
C LEU A 15 8.35 1.49 -27.19
N LEU A 16 7.21 1.08 -26.65
CA LEU A 16 6.05 1.96 -26.44
C LEU A 16 6.39 3.11 -25.48
N LEU A 17 7.14 2.84 -24.41
CA LEU A 17 7.61 3.88 -23.47
C LEU A 17 8.59 4.84 -24.13
N LEU A 18 9.48 4.37 -25.00
CA LEU A 18 10.42 5.21 -25.77
C LEU A 18 9.71 6.12 -26.77
N LEU A 19 8.57 5.69 -27.30
CA LEU A 19 7.76 6.47 -28.25
C LEU A 19 6.89 7.53 -27.54
N THR A 20 6.74 7.45 -26.21
CA THR A 20 5.98 8.47 -25.45
C THR A 20 6.80 9.75 -25.32
N VAL A 21 6.24 10.86 -25.84
CA VAL A 21 6.86 12.19 -25.72
C VAL A 21 6.46 12.81 -24.39
N PHE A 22 7.39 12.89 -23.45
CA PHE A 22 7.15 13.57 -22.17
C PHE A 22 7.37 15.08 -22.29
N PRO A 23 6.45 15.94 -21.79
CA PRO A 23 6.60 17.39 -21.86
C PRO A 23 7.71 17.87 -20.92
N LYS A 24 8.89 18.19 -21.47
CA LYS A 24 10.10 18.59 -20.73
C LYS A 24 9.90 19.83 -19.83
N ARG A 25 9.03 20.75 -20.23
CA ARG A 25 8.84 22.03 -19.51
C ARG A 25 8.21 21.86 -18.12
N GLN A 26 7.26 20.94 -17.97
CA GLN A 26 6.64 20.63 -16.68
C GLN A 26 7.61 19.94 -15.72
N ALA A 27 8.51 19.11 -16.24
CA ALA A 27 9.49 18.38 -15.44
C ALA A 27 10.53 19.33 -14.77
N LEU A 28 10.95 20.40 -15.47
CA LEU A 28 11.91 21.37 -14.92
C LEU A 28 11.29 22.20 -13.80
N THR A 29 10.07 22.71 -13.97
CA THR A 29 9.36 23.49 -12.94
C THR A 29 9.10 22.67 -11.68
N GLN A 30 8.68 21.39 -11.84
CA GLN A 30 8.49 20.49 -10.70
C GLN A 30 9.79 20.15 -9.99
N LYS A 31 10.90 20.01 -10.70
CA LYS A 31 12.22 19.75 -10.10
C LYS A 31 12.68 20.90 -9.22
N GLU A 32 12.50 22.15 -9.66
CA GLU A 32 12.84 23.33 -8.86
C GLU A 32 11.93 23.47 -7.63
N ALA A 33 10.63 23.28 -7.77
CA ALA A 33 9.69 23.29 -6.67
C ALA A 33 10.03 22.19 -5.64
N THR A 34 10.37 20.98 -6.10
CA THR A 34 10.78 19.88 -5.23
C THR A 34 12.04 20.22 -4.42
N ALA A 35 13.05 20.83 -5.04
CA ALA A 35 14.31 21.20 -4.36
C ALA A 35 14.10 22.22 -3.24
N ARG A 36 13.06 23.06 -3.31
CA ARG A 36 12.75 24.09 -2.32
C ARG A 36 11.75 23.62 -1.24
N THR A 37 11.11 22.47 -1.42
CA THR A 37 10.01 22.02 -0.55
C THR A 37 10.51 21.10 0.55
N ASN A 38 10.28 21.50 1.81
CA ASN A 38 10.49 20.62 2.96
C ASN A 38 9.19 19.83 3.26
N PHE A 39 9.06 18.65 2.68
CA PHE A 39 7.88 17.80 2.83
C PHE A 39 7.61 17.40 4.30
N PHE A 40 8.66 17.16 5.07
CA PHE A 40 8.54 16.75 6.48
C PHE A 40 8.16 17.89 7.44
N ALA A 41 8.14 19.14 7.00
CA ALA A 41 7.56 20.23 7.78
C ALA A 41 6.05 20.02 8.01
N SER A 42 5.35 19.46 7.04
CA SER A 42 3.92 19.16 7.14
C SER A 42 3.64 17.95 8.04
N ARG A 43 2.85 18.15 9.10
CA ARG A 43 2.38 17.07 9.97
C ARG A 43 1.58 16.01 9.18
N ALA A 44 0.72 16.45 8.25
CA ALA A 44 -0.06 15.55 7.42
C ALA A 44 0.82 14.67 6.55
N PHE A 45 1.86 15.23 5.92
CA PHE A 45 2.80 14.47 5.11
C PHE A 45 3.56 13.44 5.95
N ARG A 46 4.04 13.79 7.12
CA ARG A 46 4.69 12.82 8.03
C ARG A 46 3.80 11.65 8.36
N LEU A 47 2.52 11.90 8.69
CA LEU A 47 1.56 10.83 8.97
C LEU A 47 1.34 9.92 7.76
N LEU A 48 1.23 10.49 6.55
CA LEU A 48 1.09 9.73 5.31
C LEU A 48 2.35 8.92 5.01
N PHE A 49 3.54 9.50 5.20
CA PHE A 49 4.82 8.83 5.00
C PHE A 49 4.99 7.61 5.92
N PHE A 50 4.72 7.77 7.22
CA PHE A 50 4.76 6.61 8.12
C PHE A 50 3.66 5.58 7.83
N SER A 51 2.49 6.02 7.40
CA SER A 51 1.42 5.10 7.01
C SER A 51 1.78 4.24 5.80
N ILE A 52 2.46 4.82 4.79
CA ILE A 52 2.88 4.05 3.61
C ILE A 52 4.04 3.10 3.93
N LEU A 53 4.96 3.51 4.80
CA LEU A 53 6.04 2.66 5.29
C LEU A 53 5.47 1.40 5.99
N LEU A 54 4.49 1.60 6.90
CA LEU A 54 3.79 0.50 7.56
C LEU A 54 3.05 -0.37 6.55
N TYR A 55 2.32 0.24 5.61
CA TYR A 55 1.56 -0.47 4.57
C TYR A 55 2.45 -1.41 3.73
N VAL A 56 3.59 -0.93 3.24
CA VAL A 56 4.49 -1.77 2.44
C VAL A 56 5.12 -2.88 3.27
N GLY A 57 5.37 -2.61 4.55
CA GLY A 57 5.75 -3.64 5.50
C GLY A 57 4.72 -4.75 5.63
N LEU A 58 3.43 -4.39 5.72
CA LEU A 58 2.32 -5.35 5.74
C LEU A 58 2.22 -6.16 4.45
N GLU A 59 2.31 -5.48 3.28
CA GLU A 59 2.25 -6.10 1.95
C GLU A 59 3.35 -7.14 1.76
N ASN A 60 4.59 -6.77 2.06
CA ASN A 60 5.72 -7.68 1.96
C ASN A 60 5.68 -8.78 3.03
N GLY A 61 5.19 -8.47 4.22
CA GLY A 61 5.03 -9.45 5.29
C GLY A 61 4.14 -10.62 4.88
N ILE A 62 2.97 -10.36 4.30
CA ILE A 62 2.13 -11.45 3.77
C ILE A 62 2.83 -12.14 2.60
N SER A 63 3.34 -11.38 1.63
CA SER A 63 3.91 -11.94 0.40
C SER A 63 5.05 -12.92 0.66
N TYR A 64 5.90 -12.64 1.65
CA TYR A 64 7.05 -13.51 1.96
C TYR A 64 6.74 -14.63 2.93
N PHE A 65 5.77 -14.44 3.85
CA PHE A 65 5.51 -15.41 4.91
C PHE A 65 4.24 -16.26 4.71
N ALA A 66 3.42 -15.97 3.69
CA ALA A 66 2.23 -16.78 3.41
C ALA A 66 2.58 -18.23 3.04
N GLU A 67 3.64 -18.45 2.25
CA GLU A 67 4.10 -19.79 1.93
C GLU A 67 4.46 -20.58 3.19
N SER A 68 5.28 -20.00 4.07
CA SER A 68 5.67 -20.63 5.34
C SER A 68 4.47 -20.85 6.26
N LEU A 69 3.50 -19.95 6.26
CA LEU A 69 2.26 -20.10 7.02
C LEU A 69 1.51 -21.37 6.59
N PHE A 70 1.35 -21.57 5.27
CA PHE A 70 0.61 -22.70 4.74
C PHE A 70 1.41 -24.01 4.79
N SER A 71 2.69 -23.99 4.43
CA SER A 71 3.53 -25.19 4.38
C SER A 71 3.96 -25.68 5.76
N VAL A 72 4.41 -24.78 6.64
CA VAL A 72 5.00 -25.14 7.93
C VAL A 72 3.94 -25.21 9.03
N ARG A 73 3.15 -24.14 9.18
CA ARG A 73 2.22 -24.04 10.32
C ARG A 73 0.90 -24.79 10.09
N LEU A 74 0.35 -24.69 8.88
CA LEU A 74 -0.94 -25.30 8.55
C LEU A 74 -0.81 -26.69 7.93
N SER A 75 0.42 -27.14 7.62
CA SER A 75 0.70 -28.42 6.95
C SER A 75 -0.13 -28.61 5.67
N ALA A 76 -0.34 -27.53 4.92
CA ALA A 76 -1.15 -27.44 3.70
C ALA A 76 -0.35 -26.74 2.59
N GLY A 77 0.87 -27.19 2.32
CA GLY A 77 1.77 -26.60 1.33
C GLY A 77 1.23 -26.58 -0.09
N ASP A 78 0.33 -27.50 -0.43
CA ASP A 78 -0.43 -27.56 -1.68
C ASP A 78 -1.29 -26.30 -1.91
N LEU A 79 -1.75 -25.66 -0.84
CA LEU A 79 -2.53 -24.41 -0.90
C LEU A 79 -1.69 -23.13 -0.84
N ALA A 80 -0.38 -23.21 -0.62
CA ALA A 80 0.48 -22.04 -0.46
C ALA A 80 0.47 -21.12 -1.69
N ALA A 81 0.63 -21.68 -2.88
CA ALA A 81 0.56 -20.91 -4.12
C ALA A 81 -0.83 -20.28 -4.36
N ALA A 82 -1.90 -21.02 -4.02
CA ALA A 82 -3.27 -20.53 -4.11
C ALA A 82 -3.51 -19.37 -3.13
N ALA A 83 -2.92 -19.41 -1.92
CA ALA A 83 -3.04 -18.36 -0.93
C ALA A 83 -2.39 -17.04 -1.37
N ILE A 84 -1.17 -17.10 -1.94
CA ILE A 84 -0.47 -15.95 -2.50
C ILE A 84 -1.26 -15.39 -3.70
N SER A 85 -1.75 -16.26 -4.57
CA SER A 85 -2.58 -15.86 -5.72
C SER A 85 -3.88 -15.20 -5.26
N ALA A 86 -4.58 -15.76 -4.29
CA ALA A 86 -5.80 -15.21 -3.72
C ALA A 86 -5.57 -13.82 -3.12
N TYR A 87 -4.46 -13.62 -2.41
CA TYR A 87 -4.05 -12.33 -1.88
C TYR A 87 -3.88 -11.26 -2.98
N TRP A 88 -3.13 -11.57 -4.05
CA TRP A 88 -2.91 -10.64 -5.16
C TRP A 88 -4.17 -10.39 -5.99
N ILE A 89 -5.02 -11.41 -6.18
CA ILE A 89 -6.33 -11.26 -6.84
C ILE A 89 -7.22 -10.33 -6.01
N GLY A 90 -7.32 -10.54 -4.70
CA GLY A 90 -8.06 -9.67 -3.80
C GLY A 90 -7.63 -8.21 -3.91
N MET A 91 -6.32 -7.96 -3.90
CA MET A 91 -5.75 -6.62 -4.04
C MET A 91 -6.08 -6.00 -5.40
N THR A 92 -5.97 -6.76 -6.48
CA THR A 92 -6.26 -6.27 -7.83
C THR A 92 -7.73 -5.92 -8.01
N VAL A 93 -8.63 -6.80 -7.60
CA VAL A 93 -10.08 -6.58 -7.65
C VAL A 93 -10.47 -5.35 -6.84
N SER A 94 -9.93 -5.22 -5.63
CA SER A 94 -10.18 -4.07 -4.77
C SER A 94 -9.71 -2.76 -5.41
N ARG A 95 -8.54 -2.72 -6.02
CA ARG A 95 -8.04 -1.53 -6.74
C ARG A 95 -8.98 -1.09 -7.86
N MET A 96 -9.51 -2.04 -8.61
CA MET A 96 -10.47 -1.75 -9.69
C MET A 96 -11.78 -1.18 -9.14
N LEU A 97 -12.33 -1.79 -8.09
CA LEU A 97 -13.60 -1.36 -7.50
C LEU A 97 -13.51 0.00 -6.81
N PHE A 98 -12.46 0.23 -6.03
CA PHE A 98 -12.30 1.46 -5.26
C PHE A 98 -11.79 2.65 -6.09
N SER A 99 -11.22 2.43 -7.26
CA SER A 99 -10.80 3.53 -8.15
C SER A 99 -11.96 4.46 -8.53
N ALA A 100 -13.19 3.93 -8.59
CA ALA A 100 -14.39 4.67 -8.98
C ALA A 100 -15.21 5.23 -7.78
N VAL A 101 -14.98 4.76 -6.53
CA VAL A 101 -15.93 4.94 -5.42
C VAL A 101 -15.38 5.74 -4.24
N LEU A 102 -14.13 6.20 -4.30
CA LEU A 102 -13.46 6.89 -3.18
C LEU A 102 -14.09 8.26 -2.85
N ARG A 103 -15.16 8.25 -2.05
CA ARG A 103 -15.85 9.46 -1.56
C ARG A 103 -15.16 10.12 -0.37
N ASN A 104 -14.50 9.33 0.50
CA ASN A 104 -13.86 9.85 1.71
C ASN A 104 -12.53 9.11 1.99
N PRO A 105 -11.40 9.65 1.51
CA PRO A 105 -10.10 9.00 1.62
C PRO A 105 -9.71 8.59 3.04
N LYS A 106 -9.96 9.46 4.02
CA LYS A 106 -9.62 9.19 5.43
C LYS A 106 -10.41 7.99 5.99
N LYS A 107 -11.73 7.95 5.78
CA LYS A 107 -12.56 6.83 6.26
C LYS A 107 -12.18 5.53 5.57
N THR A 108 -11.89 5.57 4.28
CA THR A 108 -11.44 4.41 3.51
C THR A 108 -10.13 3.87 4.07
N LEU A 109 -9.12 4.72 4.30
CA LEU A 109 -7.84 4.31 4.87
C LEU A 109 -8.01 3.65 6.24
N ILE A 110 -8.77 4.28 7.15
CA ILE A 110 -9.03 3.72 8.48
C ILE A 110 -9.73 2.37 8.37
N GLY A 111 -10.79 2.27 7.56
CA GLY A 111 -11.54 1.03 7.36
C GLY A 111 -10.68 -0.09 6.79
N CYS A 112 -9.86 0.21 5.77
CA CYS A 112 -8.96 -0.75 5.15
C CYS A 112 -7.87 -1.24 6.12
N PHE A 113 -7.26 -0.36 6.90
CA PHE A 113 -6.27 -0.76 7.90
C PHE A 113 -6.89 -1.58 9.04
N LEU A 114 -8.10 -1.23 9.51
CA LEU A 114 -8.79 -2.02 10.54
C LEU A 114 -9.22 -3.40 10.01
N ALA A 115 -9.76 -3.47 8.79
CA ALA A 115 -10.09 -4.73 8.15
C ALA A 115 -8.84 -5.60 7.97
N SER A 116 -7.74 -5.01 7.53
CA SER A 116 -6.44 -5.70 7.43
C SER A 116 -5.99 -6.24 8.79
N ALA A 117 -6.08 -5.45 9.86
CA ALA A 117 -5.71 -5.89 11.20
C ALA A 117 -6.55 -7.11 11.64
N ALA A 118 -7.85 -7.10 11.37
CA ALA A 118 -8.74 -8.21 11.71
C ALA A 118 -8.38 -9.50 10.94
N PHE A 119 -8.15 -9.41 9.62
CA PHE A 119 -7.79 -10.58 8.82
C PHE A 119 -6.39 -11.11 9.14
N LEU A 120 -5.43 -10.23 9.43
CA LEU A 120 -4.09 -10.63 9.88
C LEU A 120 -4.12 -11.29 11.24
N LEU A 121 -4.95 -10.81 12.17
CA LEU A 121 -5.16 -11.45 13.46
C LEU A 121 -5.80 -12.82 13.28
N ALA A 122 -6.79 -12.94 12.39
CA ALA A 122 -7.38 -14.23 12.04
C ALA A 122 -6.32 -15.20 11.48
N LEU A 123 -5.41 -14.74 10.60
CA LEU A 123 -4.29 -15.55 10.11
C LEU A 123 -3.33 -15.93 11.24
N ALA A 124 -3.08 -15.04 12.20
CA ALA A 124 -2.22 -15.31 13.35
C ALA A 124 -2.73 -16.44 14.23
N VAL A 125 -4.05 -16.60 14.38
CA VAL A 125 -4.66 -17.58 15.28
C VAL A 125 -5.26 -18.80 14.59
N SER A 126 -5.58 -18.70 13.27
CA SER A 126 -6.23 -19.77 12.52
C SER A 126 -5.35 -21.03 12.43
N LYS A 127 -6.02 -22.19 12.54
CA LYS A 127 -5.44 -23.52 12.32
C LYS A 127 -6.06 -24.22 11.10
N HIS A 128 -7.01 -23.58 10.42
CA HIS A 128 -7.74 -24.13 9.30
C HIS A 128 -7.24 -23.53 7.96
N PRO A 129 -6.68 -24.34 7.05
CA PRO A 129 -6.13 -23.84 5.77
C PRO A 129 -7.14 -23.08 4.92
N THR A 130 -8.37 -23.59 4.82
CA THR A 130 -9.44 -22.94 4.03
C THR A 130 -9.80 -21.55 4.59
N VAL A 131 -9.92 -21.44 5.92
CA VAL A 131 -10.19 -20.13 6.57
C VAL A 131 -9.03 -19.18 6.30
N SER A 132 -7.80 -19.65 6.42
CA SER A 132 -6.61 -18.85 6.17
C SER A 132 -6.52 -18.40 4.69
N LEU A 133 -6.94 -19.23 3.74
CA LEU A 133 -7.02 -18.88 2.32
C LEU A 133 -8.00 -17.71 2.09
N VAL A 134 -9.19 -17.80 2.68
CA VAL A 134 -10.18 -16.70 2.60
C VAL A 134 -9.65 -15.43 3.28
N CYS A 135 -8.97 -15.55 4.41
CA CYS A 135 -8.35 -14.41 5.09
C CYS A 135 -7.23 -13.78 4.25
N CYS A 136 -6.44 -14.55 3.49
CA CYS A 136 -5.45 -14.02 2.56
C CYS A 136 -6.11 -13.16 1.47
N PHE A 137 -7.17 -13.67 0.84
CA PHE A 137 -7.93 -12.88 -0.15
C PHE A 137 -8.49 -11.59 0.46
N ALA A 138 -9.14 -11.69 1.62
CA ALA A 138 -9.76 -10.56 2.30
C ALA A 138 -8.73 -9.51 2.77
N ALA A 139 -7.55 -9.95 3.23
CA ALA A 139 -6.43 -9.07 3.55
C ALA A 139 -5.93 -8.34 2.30
N GLY A 140 -5.72 -9.05 1.19
CA GLY A 140 -5.36 -8.45 -0.09
C GLY A 140 -6.41 -7.44 -0.55
N PHE A 141 -7.69 -7.79 -0.47
CA PHE A 141 -8.78 -6.89 -0.81
C PHE A 141 -8.75 -5.60 0.02
N SER A 142 -8.46 -5.70 1.31
CA SER A 142 -8.32 -4.54 2.19
C SER A 142 -7.12 -3.66 1.82
N TYR A 143 -6.05 -4.21 1.23
CA TYR A 143 -4.84 -3.48 0.88
C TYR A 143 -4.96 -2.66 -0.41
N GLY A 144 -5.81 -3.08 -1.35
CA GLY A 144 -5.89 -2.49 -2.69
C GLY A 144 -5.94 -0.96 -2.71
N PRO A 145 -6.83 -0.29 -1.96
CA PRO A 145 -6.96 1.17 -2.03
C PRO A 145 -5.93 1.94 -1.21
N ILE A 146 -5.18 1.30 -0.29
CA ILE A 146 -4.35 2.01 0.68
C ILE A 146 -3.24 2.79 -0.01
N TRP A 147 -2.41 2.12 -0.83
CA TRP A 147 -1.26 2.74 -1.48
C TRP A 147 -1.66 3.94 -2.35
N SER A 148 -2.61 3.73 -3.25
CA SER A 148 -3.07 4.78 -4.18
C SER A 148 -3.66 5.98 -3.44
N THR A 149 -4.42 5.73 -2.38
CA THR A 149 -5.03 6.79 -1.57
C THR A 149 -3.98 7.58 -0.78
N LEU A 150 -2.97 6.91 -0.19
CA LEU A 150 -1.89 7.57 0.54
C LEU A 150 -1.06 8.46 -0.38
N VAL A 151 -0.66 7.94 -1.56
CA VAL A 151 0.11 8.70 -2.54
C VAL A 151 -0.69 9.87 -3.09
N ALA A 152 -1.95 9.66 -3.46
CA ALA A 152 -2.82 10.75 -3.96
C ALA A 152 -3.00 11.87 -2.92
N GLN A 153 -3.15 11.53 -1.64
CA GLN A 153 -3.21 12.55 -0.59
C GLN A 153 -1.87 13.28 -0.38
N ALA A 154 -0.75 12.55 -0.42
CA ALA A 154 0.57 13.14 -0.24
C ALA A 154 0.92 14.11 -1.39
N THR A 155 0.66 13.72 -2.63
CA THR A 155 0.87 14.58 -3.82
C THR A 155 -0.08 15.77 -3.83
N GLY A 156 -1.32 15.59 -3.40
CA GLY A 156 -2.31 16.66 -3.29
C GLY A 156 -1.99 17.74 -2.24
N LEU A 157 -1.14 17.42 -1.24
CA LEU A 157 -0.64 18.43 -0.28
C LEU A 157 0.36 19.41 -0.91
N PHE A 158 1.00 19.04 -2.01
CA PHE A 158 2.05 19.81 -2.68
C PHE A 158 1.84 19.82 -4.21
N PRO A 159 0.83 20.54 -4.73
CA PRO A 159 0.48 20.50 -6.15
C PRO A 159 1.65 20.86 -7.09
N GLU A 160 2.51 21.81 -6.69
CA GLU A 160 3.66 22.26 -7.48
C GLU A 160 4.87 21.30 -7.38
N ALA A 161 4.96 20.53 -6.30
CA ALA A 161 6.05 19.59 -6.02
C ALA A 161 5.55 18.12 -5.90
N GLY A 162 4.43 17.80 -6.53
CA GLY A 162 3.76 16.49 -6.40
C GLY A 162 4.65 15.31 -6.79
N ALA A 163 5.47 15.45 -7.84
CA ALA A 163 6.42 14.41 -8.23
C ALA A 163 7.47 14.14 -7.15
N GLY A 164 7.96 15.21 -6.49
CA GLY A 164 8.89 15.09 -5.37
C GLY A 164 8.24 14.42 -4.16
N ALA A 165 6.99 14.80 -3.84
CA ALA A 165 6.23 14.15 -2.78
C ALA A 165 6.04 12.65 -3.04
N ALA A 166 5.70 12.27 -4.28
CA ALA A 166 5.60 10.86 -4.68
C ALA A 166 6.94 10.12 -4.55
N GLY A 167 8.05 10.75 -4.94
CA GLY A 167 9.40 10.18 -4.80
C GLY A 167 9.77 9.92 -3.33
N VAL A 168 9.49 10.86 -2.42
CA VAL A 168 9.72 10.67 -0.99
C VAL A 168 8.83 9.56 -0.42
N MET A 169 7.55 9.48 -0.85
CA MET A 169 6.66 8.38 -0.46
C MET A 169 7.21 7.01 -0.94
N SER A 170 7.76 6.95 -2.16
CA SER A 170 8.39 5.74 -2.69
C SER A 170 9.63 5.33 -1.90
N ALA A 171 10.43 6.29 -1.41
CA ALA A 171 11.54 5.99 -0.50
C ALA A 171 11.03 5.37 0.81
N GLY A 172 9.92 5.85 1.35
CA GLY A 172 9.25 5.23 2.50
C GLY A 172 8.82 3.78 2.24
N CYS A 173 8.34 3.50 1.01
CA CYS A 173 8.04 2.13 0.57
C CYS A 173 9.28 1.24 0.63
N GLY A 174 10.42 1.72 0.12
CA GLY A 174 11.68 0.97 0.15
C GLY A 174 12.11 0.63 1.58
N ILE A 175 12.05 1.59 2.49
CA ILE A 175 12.39 1.38 3.91
C ILE A 175 11.48 0.31 4.52
N GLY A 176 10.15 0.44 4.35
CA GLY A 176 9.18 -0.54 4.86
C GLY A 176 9.43 -1.94 4.31
N GLY A 177 9.72 -2.02 2.99
CA GLY A 177 10.00 -3.27 2.30
C GLY A 177 11.25 -4.00 2.77
N ILE A 178 12.25 -3.30 3.28
CA ILE A 178 13.48 -3.90 3.81
C ILE A 178 13.32 -4.25 5.30
N VAL A 179 12.79 -3.31 6.08
CA VAL A 179 12.72 -3.45 7.55
C VAL A 179 11.78 -4.55 7.99
N TYR A 180 10.59 -4.64 7.37
CA TYR A 180 9.56 -5.56 7.85
C TYR A 180 9.88 -7.05 7.67
N PRO A 181 10.43 -7.53 6.55
CA PRO A 181 10.82 -8.94 6.43
C PRO A 181 11.85 -9.34 7.50
N VAL A 182 12.79 -8.46 7.83
CA VAL A 182 13.80 -8.70 8.89
C VAL A 182 13.12 -8.77 10.26
N LEU A 183 12.23 -7.83 10.59
CA LEU A 183 11.48 -7.84 11.85
C LEU A 183 10.60 -9.09 11.96
N MET A 184 9.91 -9.46 10.89
CA MET A 184 9.08 -10.67 10.87
C MET A 184 9.91 -11.94 11.05
N GLY A 185 11.09 -12.04 10.42
CA GLY A 185 12.01 -13.16 10.63
C GLY A 185 12.39 -13.29 12.08
N ALA A 186 12.85 -12.21 12.72
CA ALA A 186 13.24 -12.20 14.12
C ALA A 186 12.06 -12.57 15.07
N VAL A 187 10.85 -12.09 14.80
CA VAL A 187 9.67 -12.46 15.59
C VAL A 187 9.27 -13.91 15.31
N CYS A 188 9.42 -14.39 14.08
CA CYS A 188 9.13 -15.76 13.72
C CYS A 188 10.06 -16.74 14.47
N ASP A 189 11.34 -16.43 14.61
CA ASP A 189 12.32 -17.23 15.34
C ASP A 189 11.99 -17.32 16.84
N GLY A 190 11.48 -16.24 17.44
CA GLY A 190 11.14 -16.20 18.86
C GLY A 190 9.73 -16.66 19.23
N MET A 191 8.73 -16.31 18.41
CA MET A 191 7.30 -16.50 18.71
C MET A 191 6.57 -17.34 17.64
N GLY A 192 7.28 -17.83 16.64
CA GLY A 192 6.73 -18.56 15.51
C GLY A 192 5.90 -17.69 14.55
N LEU A 193 5.39 -18.34 13.49
CA LEU A 193 4.60 -17.67 12.45
C LEU A 193 3.35 -16.96 12.98
N GLY A 194 2.71 -17.50 14.03
CA GLY A 194 1.58 -16.83 14.66
C GLY A 194 1.94 -15.48 15.24
N GLY A 195 3.10 -15.39 15.91
CA GLY A 195 3.64 -14.14 16.45
C GLY A 195 3.97 -13.14 15.34
N ALA A 196 4.59 -13.61 14.24
CA ALA A 196 4.91 -12.77 13.09
C ALA A 196 3.64 -12.16 12.44
N PHE A 197 2.58 -12.94 12.23
CA PHE A 197 1.30 -12.42 11.75
C PHE A 197 0.59 -11.52 12.78
N GLY A 198 0.77 -11.79 14.09
CA GLY A 198 0.34 -10.91 15.17
C GLY A 198 1.02 -9.54 15.12
N LEU A 199 2.32 -9.48 14.81
CA LEU A 199 3.05 -8.23 14.57
C LEU A 199 2.43 -7.46 13.40
N LEU A 200 2.12 -8.13 12.29
CA LEU A 200 1.46 -7.47 11.16
C LEU A 200 0.08 -6.92 11.55
N ALA A 201 -0.70 -7.66 12.34
CA ALA A 201 -2.00 -7.17 12.81
C ALA A 201 -1.85 -5.91 13.68
N ALA A 202 -0.89 -5.89 14.59
CA ALA A 202 -0.57 -4.71 15.40
C ALA A 202 -0.11 -3.52 14.54
N THR A 203 0.70 -3.78 13.51
CA THR A 203 1.15 -2.78 12.55
C THR A 203 -0.03 -2.18 11.76
N ALA A 204 -0.97 -3.02 11.31
CA ALA A 204 -2.17 -2.54 10.63
C ALA A 204 -3.03 -1.67 11.56
N ALA A 205 -3.19 -2.04 12.82
CA ALA A 205 -3.88 -1.22 13.82
C ALA A 205 -3.16 0.14 14.02
N ALA A 206 -1.82 0.15 14.09
CA ALA A 206 -1.03 1.39 14.14
C ALA A 206 -1.26 2.27 12.91
N GLY A 207 -1.31 1.68 11.70
CA GLY A 207 -1.65 2.38 10.46
C GLY A 207 -3.03 3.05 10.52
N ALA A 208 -4.04 2.36 11.07
CA ALA A 208 -5.37 2.93 11.28
C ALA A 208 -5.32 4.14 12.24
N VAL A 209 -4.56 4.07 13.33
CA VAL A 209 -4.37 5.18 14.29
C VAL A 209 -3.69 6.37 13.63
N LEU A 210 -2.64 6.16 12.82
CA LEU A 210 -1.98 7.24 12.06
C LEU A 210 -2.96 7.92 11.12
N CYS A 211 -3.74 7.14 10.36
CA CYS A 211 -4.76 7.68 9.46
C CYS A 211 -5.90 8.40 10.20
N ALA A 212 -6.28 7.95 11.39
CA ALA A 212 -7.27 8.64 12.22
C ALA A 212 -6.80 10.04 12.64
N ARG A 213 -5.49 10.23 12.85
CA ARG A 213 -4.87 11.51 13.21
C ARG A 213 -4.72 12.48 12.03
N LEU A 214 -4.97 12.05 10.79
CA LEU A 214 -5.04 12.94 9.63
C LEU A 214 -6.20 13.92 9.81
N GLN A 215 -5.91 15.22 9.72
CA GLN A 215 -6.97 16.24 9.72
C GLN A 215 -7.75 16.13 8.40
N THR A 216 -9.07 16.05 8.49
CA THR A 216 -9.92 16.15 7.32
C THR A 216 -9.93 17.61 6.89
N ASN A 217 -9.17 17.94 5.86
CA ASN A 217 -9.29 19.26 5.24
C ASN A 217 -10.69 19.31 4.63
N LYS A 218 -11.64 19.96 5.29
CA LYS A 218 -12.89 20.36 4.66
C LYS A 218 -12.49 21.33 3.56
N SER A 219 -12.32 20.81 2.34
CA SER A 219 -12.18 21.63 1.15
C SER A 219 -13.23 22.73 1.24
N LYS A 220 -12.79 23.98 1.19
CA LYS A 220 -13.61 25.17 1.00
C LYS A 220 -14.27 25.09 -0.39
N THR A 221 -15.25 24.19 -0.54
CA THR A 221 -16.18 24.22 -1.65
C THR A 221 -17.31 25.16 -1.22
N GLY A 222 -17.03 26.43 -1.29
CA GLY A 222 -17.93 27.48 -0.85
C GLY A 222 -17.30 28.88 -0.96
N ALA A 223 -16.48 29.10 -2.00
CA ALA A 223 -16.14 30.45 -2.41
C ALA A 223 -17.15 30.85 -3.50
N SER A 224 -18.18 31.59 -3.06
CA SER A 224 -19.08 32.43 -3.82
C SER A 224 -18.45 32.96 -5.12
N ALA A 225 -19.14 32.73 -6.23
CA ALA A 225 -18.98 33.54 -7.45
C ALA A 225 -19.11 35.03 -7.06
N PRO A 226 -18.18 35.90 -7.45
CA PRO A 226 -18.43 37.33 -7.35
C PRO A 226 -19.48 37.65 -8.41
N GLY A 227 -20.60 38.27 -7.93
CA GLY A 227 -21.67 38.74 -8.79
C GLY A 227 -21.13 39.67 -9.88
N MET A 228 -21.50 39.37 -11.10
CA MET A 228 -21.54 40.35 -12.18
C MET A 228 -22.70 41.30 -11.88
N GLN A 229 -22.37 42.52 -11.59
CA GLN A 229 -23.18 43.69 -11.89
C GLN A 229 -22.43 44.55 -12.91
#